data_676457cff96d2036a7b8d6a70ec13ad8
#
_entry.id   676457cff96d2036a7b8d6a70ec13ad8
#
_cell.length_a   1.000
_cell.length_b   1.000
_cell.length_c   1.000
_cell.angle_alpha   90.00
_cell.angle_beta   90.00
_cell.angle_gamma   90.00
#
_symmetry.space_group_name_H-M   'P 1'
#
loop_
_entity.id
_entity.type
_entity.pdbx_description
1 polymer ?
#
loop_
_entity_poly.entity_id
_entity_poly.type
_entity_poly.pdbx_seq_one_letter_code
_entity_poly.pdbx_strand_id
1 'polypeptide(L)'
;MKKTLLRGLAFALLYALTMASAHASTNYARLVNTLIGSGTTNGLASGYICPGATYPHGMVQFTPTYFEKNAGFVANQYSGGGCGNLGNFPMFPLKGKLTASPGNMRTPGYTVTDEQGHAGYYRANVNGDVLAELTVAERSGMGRFTFPSDARHGTVIIGSGIASTRISQAAVCMTDDSHFEGYATGGNFCGEAYPTPYKVYIAGEFSRPSCERGIWRQDKILTGSNFVEGPNSGFWFTFNAEQEKTLLYRFALSYVSIENAKENLKADKLGWDFNDVVTRAESKWNECLGRIEVDGTNQSRKKQFYTHLYHALIHPSLASDANGEYMGADERIHKSRSRQYTGFSNWDTYRTQTQLLAMLEPDVAADIAQSHIDFAVQGGGSFPRWVVANWETGIMEGDPSSIIVANTWIWGAKNFDTQTAIQVMRRGAEVPGARCQNYETRPGLQVYLETGNMDASVQLEYMSADFAISRFAHDALGDREL
;
A
#
# COMPACT_ATOMS: atom_id res chain seq x y z
N MET A 1 10.34 -48.75 -46.54
CA MET A 1 10.05 -47.32 -46.28
C MET A 1 9.01 -47.06 -45.18
N LYS A 2 7.88 -47.74 -45.04
CA LYS A 2 6.86 -47.46 -44.00
C LYS A 2 7.33 -47.71 -42.52
N LYS A 3 8.18 -48.69 -42.28
CA LYS A 3 8.66 -48.98 -40.89
C LYS A 3 9.69 -47.98 -40.35
N THR A 4 10.43 -47.30 -41.23
CA THR A 4 11.42 -46.29 -40.86
C THR A 4 10.76 -44.93 -40.50
N LEU A 5 9.67 -44.59 -41.22
CA LEU A 5 8.88 -43.37 -40.94
C LEU A 5 8.16 -43.46 -39.57
N LEU A 6 7.60 -44.66 -39.22
CA LEU A 6 6.94 -44.83 -37.92
C LEU A 6 7.91 -44.73 -36.74
N ARG A 7 9.16 -45.21 -36.90
CA ARG A 7 10.19 -45.07 -35.83
C ARG A 7 10.66 -43.62 -35.67
N GLY A 8 10.75 -42.85 -36.75
CA GLY A 8 11.09 -41.42 -36.71
C GLY A 8 9.99 -40.58 -36.04
N LEU A 9 8.71 -40.83 -36.28
CA LEU A 9 7.58 -40.16 -35.63
C LEU A 9 7.50 -40.52 -34.14
N ALA A 10 7.73 -41.78 -33.75
CA ALA A 10 7.72 -42.20 -32.36
C ALA A 10 8.88 -41.56 -31.55
N PHE A 11 10.07 -41.41 -32.15
CA PHE A 11 11.21 -40.71 -31.52
C PHE A 11 10.96 -39.19 -31.41
N ALA A 12 10.36 -38.58 -32.42
CA ALA A 12 10.01 -37.15 -32.37
C ALA A 12 8.89 -36.86 -31.35
N LEU A 13 7.91 -37.74 -31.20
CA LEU A 13 6.88 -37.63 -30.14
C LEU A 13 7.47 -37.88 -28.75
N LEU A 14 8.38 -38.84 -28.58
CA LEU A 14 9.06 -39.08 -27.31
C LEU A 14 9.98 -37.89 -26.93
N TYR A 15 10.66 -37.28 -27.91
CA TYR A 15 11.50 -36.08 -27.68
C TYR A 15 10.64 -34.84 -27.40
N ALA A 16 9.49 -34.70 -28.03
CA ALA A 16 8.53 -33.63 -27.71
C ALA A 16 7.87 -33.84 -26.34
N LEU A 17 7.63 -35.09 -25.90
CA LEU A 17 7.13 -35.42 -24.58
C LEU A 17 8.18 -35.29 -23.48
N THR A 18 9.48 -35.46 -23.77
CA THR A 18 10.55 -35.24 -22.80
C THR A 18 10.98 -33.79 -22.68
N MET A 19 10.69 -32.95 -23.66
CA MET A 19 10.88 -31.48 -23.56
C MET A 19 9.71 -30.77 -22.87
N ALA A 20 8.59 -31.45 -22.69
CA ALA A 20 7.56 -31.05 -21.75
C ALA A 20 7.88 -31.59 -20.33
N SER A 21 9.14 -31.61 -19.91
CA SER A 21 9.47 -31.58 -18.51
C SER A 21 8.90 -30.26 -18.01
N ALA A 22 7.78 -30.37 -17.28
CA ALA A 22 7.23 -29.30 -16.52
C ALA A 22 8.37 -28.74 -15.67
N HIS A 23 9.01 -27.68 -16.14
CA HIS A 23 9.77 -26.82 -15.25
C HIS A 23 8.70 -26.40 -14.25
N ALA A 24 8.75 -26.96 -13.05
CA ALA A 24 7.96 -26.45 -11.95
C ALA A 24 8.26 -24.94 -11.92
N SER A 25 7.28 -24.13 -12.29
CA SER A 25 7.47 -22.69 -12.39
C SER A 25 7.99 -22.23 -11.03
N THR A 26 9.12 -21.53 -11.05
CA THR A 26 9.73 -21.04 -9.80
C THR A 26 8.68 -20.19 -9.08
N ASN A 27 8.40 -20.50 -7.83
CA ASN A 27 7.53 -19.67 -7.01
C ASN A 27 8.34 -18.50 -6.44
N TYR A 28 8.44 -17.42 -7.21
CA TYR A 28 9.19 -16.22 -6.84
C TYR A 28 8.63 -15.54 -5.59
N ALA A 29 7.30 -15.58 -5.40
CA ALA A 29 6.65 -15.03 -4.20
C ALA A 29 7.20 -15.66 -2.92
N ARG A 30 7.49 -16.97 -2.94
CA ARG A 30 8.08 -17.72 -1.82
C ARG A 30 9.58 -17.47 -1.61
N LEU A 31 10.27 -16.86 -2.56
CA LEU A 31 11.66 -16.41 -2.40
C LEU A 31 11.74 -15.08 -1.64
N VAL A 32 10.68 -14.31 -1.57
CA VAL A 32 10.61 -13.06 -0.82
C VAL A 32 10.62 -13.35 0.69
N ASN A 33 11.37 -12.54 1.44
CA ASN A 33 11.31 -12.49 2.90
C ASN A 33 10.91 -11.07 3.32
N THR A 34 9.64 -10.89 3.66
CA THR A 34 9.08 -9.58 4.02
C THR A 34 9.63 -9.00 5.32
N LEU A 35 10.34 -9.81 6.12
CA LEU A 35 10.98 -9.34 7.34
C LEU A 35 12.32 -8.60 7.10
N ILE A 36 12.89 -8.68 5.88
CA ILE A 36 14.07 -7.90 5.54
C ILE A 36 13.69 -6.42 5.47
N GLY A 37 14.38 -5.57 6.22
CA GLY A 37 14.12 -4.14 6.29
C GLY A 37 13.04 -3.74 7.31
N SER A 38 12.37 -4.70 7.99
CA SER A 38 11.32 -4.41 8.99
C SER A 38 11.83 -4.35 10.43
N GLY A 39 13.06 -4.79 10.68
CA GLY A 39 13.62 -4.85 12.02
C GLY A 39 14.01 -3.50 12.59
N THR A 40 14.29 -3.48 13.89
CA THR A 40 14.94 -2.35 14.56
C THR A 40 16.36 -2.76 14.95
N THR A 41 17.35 -1.93 14.63
CA THR A 41 18.73 -2.09 15.06
C THR A 41 19.07 -0.95 16.00
N ASN A 42 19.50 -1.26 17.23
CA ASN A 42 19.82 -0.24 18.26
C ASN A 42 18.68 0.78 18.52
N GLY A 43 17.41 0.33 18.47
CA GLY A 43 16.25 1.19 18.67
C GLY A 43 15.84 2.05 17.46
N LEU A 44 16.55 1.95 16.35
CA LEU A 44 16.21 2.60 15.08
C LEU A 44 15.57 1.61 14.13
N ALA A 45 14.52 2.03 13.43
CA ALA A 45 13.93 1.24 12.37
C ALA A 45 14.93 1.04 11.23
N SER A 46 15.04 -0.20 10.74
CA SER A 46 15.98 -0.57 9.69
C SER A 46 15.20 -0.77 8.38
N GLY A 47 15.31 0.18 7.44
CA GLY A 47 14.67 0.14 6.12
C GLY A 47 13.20 0.54 6.11
N TYR A 48 12.56 0.75 7.24
CA TYR A 48 11.17 1.22 7.36
C TYR A 48 10.12 0.36 6.63
N ILE A 49 10.40 -0.92 6.41
CA ILE A 49 9.51 -1.85 5.73
C ILE A 49 8.51 -2.45 6.72
N CYS A 50 7.24 -2.48 6.35
CA CYS A 50 6.19 -3.19 7.06
C CYS A 50 6.13 -4.63 6.57
N PRO A 51 6.24 -5.64 7.47
CA PRO A 51 6.46 -7.03 7.06
C PRO A 51 5.20 -7.78 6.66
N GLY A 52 4.03 -7.16 6.71
CA GLY A 52 2.75 -7.80 6.47
C GLY A 52 2.48 -8.18 5.02
N ALA A 53 1.27 -8.64 4.77
CA ALA A 53 0.82 -8.98 3.44
C ALA A 53 0.52 -7.75 2.60
N THR A 54 1.04 -7.71 1.37
CA THR A 54 0.79 -6.67 0.37
C THR A 54 0.47 -7.30 -0.99
N TYR A 55 -0.30 -6.58 -1.80
CA TYR A 55 -0.51 -6.87 -3.22
C TYR A 55 0.38 -5.95 -4.07
N PRO A 56 0.84 -6.33 -5.27
CA PRO A 56 1.61 -5.40 -6.12
C PRO A 56 0.84 -4.10 -6.31
N HIS A 57 1.41 -2.99 -5.87
CA HIS A 57 0.77 -1.67 -5.93
C HIS A 57 -0.65 -1.62 -5.31
N GLY A 58 -0.99 -2.52 -4.38
CA GLY A 58 -2.33 -2.63 -3.81
C GLY A 58 -2.71 -1.47 -2.88
N MET A 59 -4.02 -1.26 -2.68
CA MET A 59 -4.55 -0.27 -1.75
C MET A 59 -4.32 -0.68 -0.29
N VAL A 60 -4.38 -1.98 0.00
CA VAL A 60 -4.28 -2.54 1.35
C VAL A 60 -2.86 -3.05 1.61
N GLN A 61 -2.32 -2.67 2.77
CA GLN A 61 -1.15 -3.31 3.38
C GLN A 61 -1.56 -3.82 4.76
N PHE A 62 -1.87 -5.10 4.87
CA PHE A 62 -2.33 -5.71 6.10
C PHE A 62 -1.11 -6.19 6.91
N THR A 63 -0.68 -5.36 7.88
CA THR A 63 0.66 -5.47 8.47
C THR A 63 0.73 -4.99 9.92
N PRO A 64 1.60 -5.56 10.76
CA PRO A 64 2.03 -4.86 11.96
C PRO A 64 2.87 -3.65 11.56
N THR A 65 2.77 -2.56 12.33
CA THR A 65 3.58 -1.36 12.09
C THR A 65 5.00 -1.52 12.67
N TYR A 66 6.01 -0.91 12.04
CA TYR A 66 7.37 -0.93 12.57
C TYR A 66 7.59 0.12 13.67
N PHE A 67 6.85 1.22 13.66
CA PHE A 67 6.99 2.34 14.60
C PHE A 67 6.02 2.30 15.77
N GLU A 68 5.01 1.44 15.74
CA GLU A 68 4.05 1.22 16.82
C GLU A 68 3.63 -0.25 16.93
N LYS A 69 4.58 -1.11 17.23
CA LYS A 69 4.40 -2.59 17.18
C LYS A 69 3.26 -3.14 18.06
N ASN A 70 2.88 -2.41 19.11
CA ASN A 70 1.87 -2.87 20.07
C ASN A 70 0.44 -2.40 19.72
N ALA A 71 0.24 -1.82 18.55
CA ALA A 71 -1.06 -1.28 18.14
C ALA A 71 -1.95 -2.27 17.36
N GLY A 72 -1.42 -3.42 16.98
CA GLY A 72 -2.14 -4.41 16.18
C GLY A 72 -1.72 -4.44 14.71
N PHE A 73 -2.48 -5.16 13.89
CA PHE A 73 -2.32 -5.20 12.45
C PHE A 73 -3.17 -4.10 11.80
N VAL A 74 -2.55 -3.20 11.07
CA VAL A 74 -3.23 -2.08 10.40
C VAL A 74 -3.67 -2.46 8.99
N ALA A 75 -4.71 -1.80 8.49
CA ALA A 75 -5.24 -2.07 7.16
C ALA A 75 -4.45 -1.38 6.04
N ASN A 76 -3.78 -0.27 6.35
CA ASN A 76 -2.94 0.48 5.41
C ASN A 76 -1.66 0.98 6.08
N GLN A 77 -0.58 1.01 5.33
CA GLN A 77 0.71 1.51 5.77
C GLN A 77 1.50 1.97 4.55
N TYR A 78 2.41 2.90 4.73
CA TYR A 78 3.38 3.29 3.72
C TYR A 78 4.76 2.70 4.08
N SER A 79 5.13 1.59 3.45
CA SER A 79 6.45 0.98 3.62
C SER A 79 7.55 1.83 3.00
N GLY A 80 8.67 2.01 3.71
CA GLY A 80 9.79 2.82 3.26
C GLY A 80 9.72 4.29 3.66
N GLY A 81 8.56 4.79 4.09
CA GLY A 81 8.44 6.13 4.64
C GLY A 81 9.09 6.24 6.03
N GLY A 82 10.08 7.09 6.21
CA GLY A 82 10.85 7.23 7.45
C GLY A 82 10.09 7.80 8.66
N CYS A 83 8.80 8.05 8.55
CA CYS A 83 7.95 8.64 9.59
C CYS A 83 6.68 7.82 9.80
N GLY A 84 6.03 8.03 10.95
CA GLY A 84 4.68 7.52 11.19
C GLY A 84 3.71 8.03 10.14
N ASN A 85 2.93 7.12 9.55
CA ASN A 85 2.00 7.43 8.49
C ASN A 85 0.87 6.40 8.42
N LEU A 86 -0.28 6.75 7.87
CA LEU A 86 -1.43 5.87 7.72
C LEU A 86 -1.75 5.09 9.01
N GLY A 87 -1.81 3.76 9.00
CA GLY A 87 -2.04 2.95 10.21
C GLY A 87 -3.49 2.95 10.66
N ASN A 88 -4.41 2.96 9.72
CA ASN A 88 -5.84 2.95 10.01
C ASN A 88 -6.34 1.55 10.33
N PHE A 89 -7.39 1.50 11.13
CA PHE A 89 -8.11 0.31 11.53
C PHE A 89 -7.21 -0.81 12.06
N PRO A 90 -6.34 -0.49 13.06
CA PRO A 90 -5.55 -1.51 13.73
C PRO A 90 -6.46 -2.54 14.36
N MET A 91 -6.14 -3.81 14.16
CA MET A 91 -6.89 -4.91 14.73
C MET A 91 -5.96 -5.94 15.36
N PHE A 92 -6.42 -6.62 16.39
CA PHE A 92 -5.75 -7.80 16.86
C PHE A 92 -6.69 -8.80 17.55
N PRO A 93 -6.40 -10.11 17.44
CA PRO A 93 -7.14 -11.15 18.11
C PRO A 93 -6.64 -11.34 19.53
N LEU A 94 -7.56 -11.65 20.46
CA LEU A 94 -7.28 -11.99 21.84
C LEU A 94 -7.88 -13.34 22.20
N LYS A 95 -7.19 -14.12 23.02
CA LYS A 95 -7.78 -15.24 23.74
C LYS A 95 -8.70 -14.70 24.85
N GLY A 96 -9.93 -15.20 24.92
CA GLY A 96 -10.89 -14.81 25.94
C GLY A 96 -11.79 -13.63 25.55
N LYS A 97 -12.44 -13.04 26.56
CA LYS A 97 -13.32 -11.89 26.41
C LYS A 97 -12.57 -10.60 26.72
N LEU A 98 -13.01 -9.49 26.10
CA LEU A 98 -12.51 -8.16 26.45
C LEU A 98 -13.03 -7.73 27.81
N THR A 99 -12.13 -7.39 28.75
CA THR A 99 -12.47 -7.00 30.12
C THR A 99 -12.21 -5.52 30.43
N ALA A 100 -11.42 -4.84 29.56
CA ALA A 100 -11.10 -3.43 29.70
C ALA A 100 -10.99 -2.78 28.31
N SER A 101 -11.18 -1.46 28.25
CA SER A 101 -11.02 -0.73 27.00
C SER A 101 -9.57 -0.84 26.50
N PRO A 102 -9.36 -1.09 25.21
CA PRO A 102 -8.03 -1.07 24.60
C PRO A 102 -7.47 0.35 24.43
N GLY A 103 -8.23 1.38 24.79
CA GLY A 103 -7.81 2.78 24.72
C GLY A 103 -7.44 3.19 23.30
N ASN A 104 -6.18 3.57 23.10
CA ASN A 104 -5.62 3.91 21.80
C ASN A 104 -4.95 2.73 21.08
N MET A 105 -5.39 1.52 21.33
CA MET A 105 -4.86 0.24 20.83
C MET A 105 -3.47 -0.16 21.38
N ARG A 106 -2.91 0.57 22.34
CA ARG A 106 -1.66 0.20 23.02
C ARG A 106 -1.89 -0.70 24.24
N THR A 107 -3.08 -0.67 24.78
CA THR A 107 -3.50 -1.52 25.89
C THR A 107 -4.25 -2.72 25.32
N PRO A 108 -3.90 -3.93 25.67
CA PRO A 108 -3.22 -4.50 26.83
C PRO A 108 -1.86 -5.16 26.55
N GLY A 109 -0.97 -4.52 25.85
CA GLY A 109 0.37 -5.09 25.65
C GLY A 109 0.41 -6.15 24.56
N TYR A 110 0.04 -5.78 23.36
CA TYR A 110 0.11 -6.59 22.18
C TYR A 110 1.57 -6.99 21.85
N THR A 111 1.82 -8.29 21.77
CA THR A 111 3.12 -8.83 21.38
C THR A 111 3.00 -9.71 20.16
N VAL A 112 4.00 -9.67 19.29
CA VAL A 112 4.10 -10.48 18.06
C VAL A 112 5.39 -11.27 18.12
N THR A 113 5.30 -12.58 17.96
CA THR A 113 6.43 -13.51 17.93
C THR A 113 6.29 -14.49 16.76
N ASP A 114 7.38 -15.19 16.43
CA ASP A 114 7.42 -16.21 15.38
C ASP A 114 6.95 -15.69 14.01
N GLU A 115 7.32 -14.46 13.70
CA GLU A 115 6.94 -13.78 12.47
C GLU A 115 7.54 -14.49 11.24
N GLN A 116 6.71 -14.70 10.24
CA GLN A 116 7.10 -15.21 8.93
C GLN A 116 6.29 -14.50 7.85
N GLY A 117 6.93 -14.20 6.72
CA GLY A 117 6.22 -13.55 5.62
C GLY A 117 6.91 -13.78 4.28
N HIS A 118 6.08 -13.84 3.26
CA HIS A 118 6.49 -13.83 1.86
C HIS A 118 5.51 -12.94 1.06
N ALA A 119 5.76 -12.72 -0.20
CA ALA A 119 4.92 -11.83 -0.97
C ALA A 119 3.44 -12.28 -0.98
N GLY A 120 2.55 -11.43 -0.49
CA GLY A 120 1.12 -11.68 -0.37
C GLY A 120 0.66 -12.40 0.90
N TYR A 121 1.57 -12.76 1.80
CA TYR A 121 1.24 -13.51 3.02
C TYR A 121 2.12 -13.13 4.21
N TYR A 122 1.52 -13.11 5.39
CA TYR A 122 2.21 -12.93 6.67
C TYR A 122 1.57 -13.78 7.76
N ARG A 123 2.37 -14.25 8.72
CA ARG A 123 1.88 -14.93 9.92
C ARG A 123 2.70 -14.58 11.15
N ALA A 124 2.07 -14.62 12.32
CA ALA A 124 2.72 -14.44 13.61
C ALA A 124 1.88 -15.04 14.75
N ASN A 125 2.51 -15.29 15.89
CA ASN A 125 1.81 -15.54 17.14
C ASN A 125 1.56 -14.24 17.88
N VAL A 126 0.31 -14.01 18.26
CA VAL A 126 -0.13 -12.84 19.03
C VAL A 126 -0.23 -13.23 20.49
N ASN A 127 0.46 -12.50 21.38
CA ASN A 127 0.53 -12.74 22.83
C ASN A 127 0.95 -14.17 23.20
N GLY A 128 1.64 -14.87 22.27
CA GLY A 128 2.04 -16.26 22.44
C GLY A 128 0.91 -17.30 22.27
N ASP A 129 -0.33 -16.87 22.12
CA ASP A 129 -1.51 -17.73 22.19
C ASP A 129 -2.26 -17.90 20.86
N VAL A 130 -2.43 -16.81 20.09
CA VAL A 130 -3.27 -16.78 18.90
C VAL A 130 -2.41 -16.75 17.65
N LEU A 131 -2.56 -17.74 16.78
CA LEU A 131 -1.95 -17.68 15.46
C LEU A 131 -2.76 -16.74 14.57
N ALA A 132 -2.13 -15.67 14.11
CA ALA A 132 -2.69 -14.74 13.12
C ALA A 132 -2.00 -14.95 11.77
N GLU A 133 -2.80 -15.12 10.72
CA GLU A 133 -2.35 -15.23 9.34
C GLU A 133 -3.09 -14.16 8.52
N LEU A 134 -2.36 -13.44 7.69
CA LEU A 134 -2.86 -12.30 6.93
C LEU A 134 -2.55 -12.49 5.45
N THR A 135 -3.50 -12.11 4.60
CA THR A 135 -3.33 -12.04 3.15
C THR A 135 -4.16 -10.89 2.57
N VAL A 136 -3.98 -10.60 1.31
CA VAL A 136 -4.58 -9.44 0.63
C VAL A 136 -5.02 -9.76 -0.79
N ALA A 137 -5.95 -8.97 -1.29
CA ALA A 137 -6.20 -8.75 -2.70
C ALA A 137 -5.91 -7.28 -3.04
N GLU A 138 -6.38 -6.81 -4.16
CA GLU A 138 -6.00 -5.48 -4.67
C GLU A 138 -6.47 -4.32 -3.78
N ARG A 139 -7.71 -4.39 -3.24
CA ARG A 139 -8.34 -3.35 -2.39
C ARG A 139 -8.83 -3.89 -1.05
N SER A 140 -8.59 -5.16 -0.78
CA SER A 140 -9.12 -5.85 0.38
C SER A 140 -8.08 -6.71 1.08
N GLY A 141 -8.34 -7.01 2.34
CA GLY A 141 -7.52 -7.89 3.17
C GLY A 141 -8.34 -9.01 3.80
N MET A 142 -7.66 -10.10 4.12
CA MET A 142 -8.25 -11.24 4.82
C MET A 142 -7.32 -11.73 5.93
N GLY A 143 -7.88 -11.96 7.11
CA GLY A 143 -7.21 -12.55 8.26
C GLY A 143 -7.80 -13.90 8.62
N ARG A 144 -6.93 -14.83 9.07
CA ARG A 144 -7.30 -16.09 9.69
C ARG A 144 -6.69 -16.15 11.09
N PHE A 145 -7.54 -16.25 12.11
CA PHE A 145 -7.13 -16.31 13.50
C PHE A 145 -7.43 -17.69 14.06
N THR A 146 -6.41 -18.38 14.57
CA THR A 146 -6.56 -19.68 15.20
C THR A 146 -6.30 -19.54 16.70
N PHE A 147 -7.35 -19.69 17.48
CA PHE A 147 -7.31 -19.64 18.95
C PHE A 147 -6.78 -20.96 19.52
N PRO A 148 -6.09 -20.96 20.67
CA PRO A 148 -5.53 -22.16 21.28
C PRO A 148 -6.64 -23.15 21.72
N SER A 149 -6.25 -24.41 21.90
CA SER A 149 -7.19 -25.51 22.19
C SER A 149 -8.01 -25.30 23.45
N ASP A 150 -7.46 -24.61 24.46
CA ASP A 150 -8.12 -24.28 25.72
C ASP A 150 -8.94 -22.99 25.70
N ALA A 151 -8.97 -22.26 24.60
CA ALA A 151 -9.78 -21.05 24.49
C ALA A 151 -11.28 -21.38 24.44
N ARG A 152 -12.06 -20.79 25.35
CA ARG A 152 -13.54 -20.81 25.32
C ARG A 152 -14.09 -19.72 24.42
N HIS A 153 -13.43 -18.55 24.43
CA HIS A 153 -13.79 -17.40 23.64
C HIS A 153 -12.55 -16.88 22.93
N GLY A 154 -12.79 -16.27 21.76
CA GLY A 154 -11.81 -15.48 21.04
C GLY A 154 -12.40 -14.12 20.69
N THR A 155 -11.69 -13.04 20.96
CA THR A 155 -12.15 -11.68 20.69
C THR A 155 -11.28 -11.06 19.63
N VAL A 156 -11.89 -10.36 18.69
CA VAL A 156 -11.18 -9.47 17.74
C VAL A 156 -11.54 -8.04 18.05
N ILE A 157 -10.52 -7.21 18.26
CA ILE A 157 -10.63 -5.78 18.51
C ILE A 157 -10.24 -5.04 17.26
N ILE A 158 -10.98 -4.00 16.88
CA ILE A 158 -10.66 -3.13 15.75
C ILE A 158 -10.80 -1.67 16.19
N GLY A 159 -9.70 -0.92 16.09
CA GLY A 159 -9.67 0.52 16.40
C GLY A 159 -9.77 1.40 15.16
N SER A 160 -9.94 2.70 15.37
CA SER A 160 -10.01 3.69 14.30
C SER A 160 -8.63 4.02 13.69
N GLY A 161 -7.57 3.92 14.48
CA GLY A 161 -6.19 4.16 14.04
C GLY A 161 -5.20 4.06 15.17
N ILE A 162 -3.92 4.22 14.84
CA ILE A 162 -2.82 4.19 15.81
C ILE A 162 -2.51 5.58 16.34
N ALA A 163 -1.96 5.65 17.55
CA ALA A 163 -1.71 6.92 18.23
C ALA A 163 -0.65 7.79 17.52
N SER A 164 0.36 7.16 16.90
CA SER A 164 1.46 7.87 16.24
C SER A 164 1.05 8.64 14.98
N THR A 165 -0.10 8.33 14.37
CA THR A 165 -0.58 8.99 13.15
C THR A 165 -1.77 9.93 13.38
N ARG A 166 -2.19 10.10 14.63
CA ARG A 166 -3.13 11.13 15.05
C ARG A 166 -4.44 11.19 14.26
N ILE A 167 -5.36 10.32 14.62
CA ILE A 167 -6.71 10.35 14.05
C ILE A 167 -7.46 11.56 14.62
N SER A 168 -7.95 12.44 13.76
CA SER A 168 -8.69 13.65 14.14
C SER A 168 -10.19 13.39 14.26
N GLN A 169 -10.75 12.53 13.40
CA GLN A 169 -12.13 12.11 13.38
C GLN A 169 -12.24 10.64 13.07
N ALA A 170 -13.21 9.97 13.64
CA ALA A 170 -13.57 8.61 13.29
C ALA A 170 -15.02 8.33 13.64
N ALA A 171 -15.66 7.45 12.89
CA ALA A 171 -16.92 6.85 13.27
C ALA A 171 -16.94 5.40 12.79
N VAL A 172 -17.33 4.50 13.67
CA VAL A 172 -17.44 3.08 13.36
C VAL A 172 -18.76 2.51 13.84
N CYS A 173 -19.33 1.59 13.07
CA CYS A 173 -20.62 0.98 13.31
C CYS A 173 -20.53 -0.54 13.14
N MET A 174 -21.10 -1.29 14.07
CA MET A 174 -21.41 -2.70 13.91
C MET A 174 -22.83 -2.81 13.36
N THR A 175 -22.97 -3.22 12.11
CA THR A 175 -24.30 -3.27 11.46
C THR A 175 -25.13 -4.48 11.92
N ASP A 176 -24.45 -5.58 12.27
CA ASP A 176 -25.03 -6.78 12.86
C ASP A 176 -24.00 -7.56 13.69
N ASP A 177 -24.22 -8.84 13.95
CA ASP A 177 -23.35 -9.71 14.77
C ASP A 177 -22.06 -10.14 14.05
N SER A 178 -21.89 -9.79 12.78
CA SER A 178 -20.73 -10.18 11.96
C SER A 178 -20.19 -9.06 11.06
N HIS A 179 -20.96 -8.01 10.77
CA HIS A 179 -20.57 -6.97 9.84
C HIS A 179 -20.30 -5.63 10.55
N PHE A 180 -19.39 -4.88 9.96
CA PHE A 180 -19.03 -3.55 10.45
C PHE A 180 -18.62 -2.64 9.30
N GLU A 181 -18.71 -1.35 9.56
CA GLU A 181 -18.29 -0.29 8.65
C GLU A 181 -17.84 0.94 9.42
N GLY A 182 -17.14 1.84 8.78
CA GLY A 182 -16.71 3.08 9.41
C GLY A 182 -15.78 3.92 8.56
N TYR A 183 -15.34 5.01 9.15
CA TYR A 183 -14.29 5.86 8.58
C TYR A 183 -13.36 6.38 9.67
N ALA A 184 -12.17 6.78 9.24
CA ALA A 184 -11.23 7.54 10.03
C ALA A 184 -10.60 8.66 9.18
N THR A 185 -10.46 9.84 9.75
CA THR A 185 -9.66 10.92 9.17
C THR A 185 -8.26 10.83 9.75
N GLY A 186 -7.32 10.45 8.92
CA GLY A 186 -5.92 10.33 9.27
C GLY A 186 -5.28 11.67 9.52
N GLY A 187 -4.09 11.64 10.02
CA GLY A 187 -3.41 12.73 10.63
C GLY A 187 -2.18 13.23 9.91
N ASN A 188 -1.09 13.30 10.63
CA ASN A 188 0.13 13.96 10.21
C ASN A 188 1.11 12.97 9.56
N PHE A 189 1.89 13.47 8.62
CA PHE A 189 3.10 12.80 8.14
C PHE A 189 4.32 13.50 8.73
N CYS A 190 5.24 12.75 9.35
CA CYS A 190 6.43 13.29 10.02
C CYS A 190 6.16 14.32 11.14
N GLY A 191 4.98 14.34 11.73
CA GLY A 191 4.62 15.22 12.85
C GLY A 191 3.55 16.26 12.51
N GLU A 192 3.28 17.14 13.49
CA GLU A 192 2.17 18.10 13.41
C GLU A 192 2.37 19.22 12.38
N ALA A 193 3.61 19.48 12.00
CA ALA A 193 3.94 20.53 11.01
C ALA A 193 3.46 20.21 9.59
N TYR A 194 3.14 18.94 9.31
CA TYR A 194 2.76 18.45 8.00
C TYR A 194 1.39 17.75 8.04
N PRO A 195 0.30 18.50 8.21
CA PRO A 195 -1.04 17.92 8.30
C PRO A 195 -1.44 17.29 6.97
N THR A 196 -1.91 16.05 7.03
CA THR A 196 -2.42 15.30 5.89
C THR A 196 -3.76 14.68 6.26
N PRO A 197 -4.85 15.48 6.36
CA PRO A 197 -6.14 15.05 6.90
C PRO A 197 -6.93 14.21 5.88
N TYR A 198 -6.32 13.16 5.35
CA TYR A 198 -7.00 12.21 4.45
C TYR A 198 -8.08 11.45 5.18
N LYS A 199 -9.14 11.09 4.46
CA LYS A 199 -10.23 10.26 4.96
C LYS A 199 -10.19 8.87 4.32
N VAL A 200 -10.30 7.83 5.13
CA VAL A 200 -10.35 6.45 4.67
C VAL A 200 -11.54 5.74 5.28
N TYR A 201 -12.21 4.94 4.49
CA TYR A 201 -13.40 4.18 4.83
C TYR A 201 -13.08 2.69 4.83
N ILE A 202 -13.78 1.95 5.68
CA ILE A 202 -13.67 0.50 5.79
C ILE A 202 -15.07 -0.12 5.80
N ALA A 203 -15.19 -1.27 5.16
CA ALA A 203 -16.29 -2.19 5.35
C ALA A 203 -15.73 -3.60 5.47
N GLY A 204 -16.30 -4.42 6.38
CA GLY A 204 -15.78 -5.75 6.61
C GLY A 204 -16.75 -6.65 7.35
N GLU A 205 -16.38 -7.91 7.42
CA GLU A 205 -17.20 -8.95 8.02
C GLU A 205 -16.38 -10.13 8.56
N PHE A 206 -16.98 -10.89 9.44
CA PHE A 206 -16.47 -12.15 9.99
C PHE A 206 -17.21 -13.35 9.41
N SER A 207 -16.55 -14.50 9.35
CA SER A 207 -17.09 -15.75 8.76
C SER A 207 -18.26 -16.35 9.53
N ARG A 208 -18.56 -15.85 10.73
CA ARG A 208 -19.65 -16.29 11.57
C ARG A 208 -20.09 -15.20 12.54
N PRO A 209 -21.33 -15.27 13.07
CA PRO A 209 -21.81 -14.31 14.04
C PRO A 209 -21.05 -14.40 15.38
N SER A 210 -20.87 -13.25 16.01
CA SER A 210 -20.32 -13.13 17.37
C SER A 210 -21.37 -13.52 18.42
N CYS A 211 -20.93 -14.00 19.58
CA CYS A 211 -21.80 -14.23 20.73
C CYS A 211 -21.87 -13.01 21.68
N GLU A 212 -20.93 -12.07 21.54
CA GLU A 212 -20.91 -10.82 22.29
C GLU A 212 -20.16 -9.78 21.45
N ARG A 213 -20.60 -8.54 21.51
CA ARG A 213 -19.96 -7.42 20.81
C ARG A 213 -20.18 -6.11 21.55
N GLY A 214 -19.36 -5.12 21.27
CA GLY A 214 -19.52 -3.81 21.85
C GLY A 214 -18.55 -2.79 21.27
N ILE A 215 -18.62 -1.60 21.80
CA ILE A 215 -17.80 -0.46 21.41
C ILE A 215 -17.02 0.09 22.58
N TRP A 216 -15.92 0.79 22.30
CA TRP A 216 -15.25 1.60 23.31
C TRP A 216 -14.93 2.99 22.76
N ARG A 217 -14.71 3.90 23.67
CA ARG A 217 -14.16 5.22 23.39
C ARG A 217 -13.22 5.61 24.52
N GLN A 218 -11.98 5.95 24.17
CA GLN A 218 -10.93 6.24 25.16
C GLN A 218 -10.77 5.08 26.17
N ASP A 219 -10.84 5.33 27.45
CA ASP A 219 -10.68 4.34 28.53
C ASP A 219 -11.98 3.59 28.91
N LYS A 220 -13.11 3.85 28.20
CA LYS A 220 -14.42 3.31 28.54
C LYS A 220 -14.94 2.32 27.52
N ILE A 221 -15.43 1.18 28.02
CA ILE A 221 -16.32 0.29 27.27
C ILE A 221 -17.73 0.89 27.36
N LEU A 222 -18.41 0.97 26.22
CA LEU A 222 -19.77 1.46 26.12
C LEU A 222 -20.71 0.29 25.77
N THR A 223 -21.77 0.11 26.54
CA THR A 223 -22.76 -0.94 26.35
C THR A 223 -24.02 -0.38 25.74
N GLY A 224 -24.75 -1.21 24.95
CA GLY A 224 -26.06 -0.86 24.40
C GLY A 224 -26.03 0.04 23.16
N SER A 225 -24.86 0.28 22.56
CA SER A 225 -24.75 0.98 21.28
C SER A 225 -23.94 0.14 20.28
N ASN A 226 -24.30 0.26 19.01
CA ASN A 226 -23.57 -0.32 17.88
C ASN A 226 -22.72 0.72 17.14
N PHE A 227 -22.76 1.97 17.56
CA PHE A 227 -22.10 3.10 16.90
C PHE A 227 -21.29 3.90 17.91
N VAL A 228 -20.09 4.30 17.50
CA VAL A 228 -19.24 5.22 18.24
C VAL A 228 -18.57 6.22 17.30
N GLU A 229 -18.48 7.46 17.76
CA GLU A 229 -17.83 8.56 17.05
C GLU A 229 -16.71 9.16 17.90
N GLY A 230 -15.66 9.65 17.23
CA GLY A 230 -14.51 10.34 17.78
C GLY A 230 -13.23 9.52 17.74
N PRO A 231 -12.07 10.17 17.93
CA PRO A 231 -10.77 9.50 17.96
C PRO A 231 -10.64 8.57 19.18
N ASN A 232 -9.67 7.65 19.13
CA ASN A 232 -9.43 6.64 20.16
C ASN A 232 -10.70 5.84 20.49
N SER A 233 -11.36 5.37 19.45
CA SER A 233 -12.58 4.57 19.52
C SER A 233 -12.47 3.33 18.66
N GLY A 234 -13.37 2.41 18.85
CA GLY A 234 -13.46 1.20 18.06
C GLY A 234 -14.53 0.25 18.57
N PHE A 235 -14.46 -0.97 18.11
CA PHE A 235 -15.41 -2.01 18.44
C PHE A 235 -14.69 -3.37 18.60
N TRP A 236 -15.38 -4.30 19.24
CA TRP A 236 -14.93 -5.69 19.33
C TRP A 236 -16.07 -6.65 19.06
N PHE A 237 -15.68 -7.85 18.60
CA PHE A 237 -16.55 -9.00 18.46
C PHE A 237 -15.93 -10.19 19.20
N THR A 238 -16.71 -10.86 20.04
CA THR A 238 -16.30 -12.08 20.76
C THR A 238 -17.02 -13.28 20.18
N PHE A 239 -16.29 -14.34 19.91
CA PHE A 239 -16.77 -15.56 19.27
C PHE A 239 -16.63 -16.75 20.20
N ASN A 240 -17.52 -17.74 20.04
CA ASN A 240 -17.41 -19.02 20.75
C ASN A 240 -16.27 -19.86 20.12
N ALA A 241 -15.14 -19.92 20.82
CA ALA A 241 -13.98 -20.69 20.37
C ALA A 241 -14.00 -22.15 20.83
N GLU A 242 -14.96 -22.59 21.65
CA GLU A 242 -15.15 -24.01 21.95
C GLU A 242 -15.73 -24.75 20.74
N GLN A 243 -16.64 -24.11 20.01
CA GLN A 243 -17.26 -24.70 18.82
C GLN A 243 -16.32 -24.72 17.62
N GLU A 244 -15.59 -23.62 17.40
CA GLU A 244 -14.66 -23.48 16.28
C GLU A 244 -13.48 -22.61 16.66
N LYS A 245 -12.27 -23.15 16.53
CA LYS A 245 -11.02 -22.46 16.89
C LYS A 245 -10.58 -21.44 15.86
N THR A 246 -11.00 -21.58 14.62
CA THR A 246 -10.62 -20.71 13.52
C THR A 246 -11.69 -19.67 13.25
N LEU A 247 -11.28 -18.45 13.10
CA LEU A 247 -12.12 -17.32 12.69
C LEU A 247 -11.52 -16.66 11.47
N LEU A 248 -12.34 -16.41 10.46
CA LEU A 248 -11.95 -15.63 9.29
C LEU A 248 -12.54 -14.22 9.37
N TYR A 249 -11.77 -13.28 8.88
CA TYR A 249 -12.06 -11.86 8.83
C TYR A 249 -11.70 -11.34 7.45
N ARG A 250 -12.56 -10.53 6.82
CA ARG A 250 -12.27 -9.86 5.56
C ARG A 250 -12.79 -8.43 5.56
N PHE A 251 -12.08 -7.56 4.88
CA PHE A 251 -12.41 -6.14 4.78
C PHE A 251 -11.90 -5.55 3.48
N ALA A 252 -12.44 -4.40 3.10
CA ALA A 252 -11.87 -3.56 2.06
C ALA A 252 -11.83 -2.10 2.51
N LEU A 253 -10.96 -1.34 1.86
CA LEU A 253 -10.82 0.10 2.05
C LEU A 253 -11.37 0.87 0.85
N SER A 254 -11.65 2.15 1.08
CA SER A 254 -11.88 3.17 0.06
C SER A 254 -11.45 4.53 0.60
N TYR A 255 -10.97 5.42 -0.26
CA TYR A 255 -10.76 6.84 0.08
C TYR A 255 -11.94 7.73 -0.29
N VAL A 256 -13.04 7.14 -0.76
CA VAL A 256 -14.23 7.84 -1.27
C VAL A 256 -15.43 7.68 -0.35
N SER A 257 -15.86 6.43 -0.08
CA SER A 257 -17.07 6.17 0.71
C SER A 257 -17.11 4.75 1.31
N ILE A 258 -18.01 4.54 2.27
CA ILE A 258 -18.31 3.19 2.80
C ILE A 258 -18.90 2.30 1.71
N GLU A 259 -19.77 2.84 0.86
CA GLU A 259 -20.37 2.13 -0.26
C GLU A 259 -19.32 1.62 -1.23
N ASN A 260 -18.33 2.45 -1.55
CA ASN A 260 -17.21 2.07 -2.40
C ASN A 260 -16.32 1.00 -1.72
N ALA A 261 -16.12 1.06 -0.41
CA ALA A 261 -15.42 0.00 0.32
C ALA A 261 -16.16 -1.35 0.21
N LYS A 262 -17.50 -1.36 0.31
CA LYS A 262 -18.32 -2.55 0.09
C LYS A 262 -18.22 -3.06 -1.36
N GLU A 263 -18.22 -2.15 -2.34
CA GLU A 263 -18.05 -2.51 -3.75
C GLU A 263 -16.65 -3.08 -4.01
N ASN A 264 -15.60 -2.53 -3.41
CA ASN A 264 -14.24 -3.03 -3.50
C ASN A 264 -14.13 -4.46 -2.94
N LEU A 265 -14.74 -4.73 -1.77
CA LEU A 265 -14.78 -6.06 -1.19
C LEU A 265 -15.47 -7.08 -2.12
N LYS A 266 -16.56 -6.67 -2.75
CA LYS A 266 -17.29 -7.49 -3.73
C LYS A 266 -16.49 -7.69 -5.02
N ALA A 267 -15.82 -6.65 -5.52
CA ALA A 267 -15.05 -6.67 -6.76
C ALA A 267 -13.84 -7.60 -6.67
N ASP A 268 -13.16 -7.63 -5.52
CA ASP A 268 -12.02 -8.51 -5.24
C ASP A 268 -12.43 -9.98 -5.08
N LYS A 269 -13.73 -10.28 -4.97
CA LYS A 269 -14.30 -11.63 -4.90
C LYS A 269 -13.65 -12.50 -3.82
N LEU A 270 -13.40 -11.93 -2.66
CA LEU A 270 -12.92 -12.70 -1.52
C LEU A 270 -14.03 -13.68 -1.06
N GLY A 271 -13.79 -14.98 -1.27
CA GLY A 271 -14.56 -16.03 -0.62
C GLY A 271 -14.17 -16.17 0.85
N TRP A 272 -14.57 -17.31 1.45
CA TRP A 272 -14.13 -17.70 2.80
C TRP A 272 -13.03 -18.77 2.78
N ASP A 273 -12.43 -19.07 1.62
CA ASP A 273 -11.23 -19.89 1.51
C ASP A 273 -9.98 -19.00 1.58
N PHE A 274 -9.39 -18.93 2.76
CA PHE A 274 -8.17 -18.15 3.01
C PHE A 274 -7.02 -18.58 2.10
N ASN A 275 -6.86 -19.88 1.85
CA ASN A 275 -5.75 -20.40 1.05
C ASN A 275 -5.92 -20.06 -0.45
N ASP A 276 -7.16 -19.97 -0.94
CA ASP A 276 -7.43 -19.47 -2.29
C ASP A 276 -6.96 -18.00 -2.44
N VAL A 277 -7.26 -17.14 -1.46
CA VAL A 277 -6.82 -15.74 -1.47
C VAL A 277 -5.29 -15.64 -1.45
N VAL A 278 -4.61 -16.43 -0.61
CA VAL A 278 -3.14 -16.53 -0.59
C VAL A 278 -2.60 -16.93 -1.97
N THR A 279 -3.18 -17.96 -2.57
CA THR A 279 -2.75 -18.47 -3.89
C THR A 279 -2.90 -17.42 -4.97
N ARG A 280 -3.99 -16.64 -4.97
CA ARG A 280 -4.21 -15.55 -5.92
C ARG A 280 -3.20 -14.41 -5.73
N ALA A 281 -2.92 -14.03 -4.49
CA ALA A 281 -1.91 -13.03 -4.18
C ALA A 281 -0.50 -13.49 -4.60
N GLU A 282 -0.11 -14.73 -4.28
CA GLU A 282 1.16 -15.33 -4.72
C GLU A 282 1.25 -15.39 -6.26
N SER A 283 0.15 -15.75 -6.94
CA SER A 283 0.13 -15.82 -8.41
C SER A 283 0.40 -14.45 -9.04
N LYS A 284 -0.21 -13.39 -8.49
CA LYS A 284 0.04 -12.03 -8.98
C LYS A 284 1.48 -11.57 -8.71
N TRP A 285 2.02 -11.88 -7.53
CA TRP A 285 3.43 -11.61 -7.24
C TRP A 285 4.37 -12.43 -8.14
N ASN A 286 4.06 -13.67 -8.44
CA ASN A 286 4.86 -14.49 -9.37
C ASN A 286 4.88 -13.91 -10.79
N GLU A 287 3.75 -13.35 -11.26
CA GLU A 287 3.69 -12.62 -12.53
C GLU A 287 4.65 -11.42 -12.55
N CYS A 288 4.60 -10.58 -11.51
CA CYS A 288 5.43 -9.36 -11.43
C CYS A 288 6.91 -9.69 -11.22
N LEU A 289 7.23 -10.55 -10.25
CA LEU A 289 8.61 -10.89 -9.89
C LEU A 289 9.30 -11.75 -10.96
N GLY A 290 8.55 -12.60 -11.66
CA GLY A 290 9.04 -13.48 -12.72
C GLY A 290 9.44 -12.76 -14.01
N ARG A 291 9.22 -11.45 -14.11
CA ARG A 291 9.70 -10.65 -15.25
C ARG A 291 11.22 -10.50 -15.27
N ILE A 292 11.88 -10.73 -14.15
CA ILE A 292 13.33 -10.85 -14.07
C ILE A 292 13.68 -12.21 -13.47
N GLU A 293 14.27 -13.07 -14.29
CA GLU A 293 14.79 -14.36 -13.85
C GLU A 293 16.29 -14.25 -13.56
N VAL A 294 16.68 -14.61 -12.35
CA VAL A 294 18.10 -14.67 -11.97
C VAL A 294 18.53 -16.12 -11.79
N ASP A 295 19.63 -16.48 -12.44
CA ASP A 295 20.26 -17.79 -12.29
C ASP A 295 21.28 -17.81 -11.14
N GLY A 296 21.75 -19.01 -10.79
CA GLY A 296 22.76 -19.22 -9.75
C GLY A 296 22.30 -20.15 -8.63
N THR A 297 23.27 -20.71 -7.92
CA THR A 297 23.06 -21.71 -6.86
C THR A 297 22.90 -21.10 -5.46
N ASN A 298 23.26 -19.82 -5.27
CA ASN A 298 23.20 -19.15 -3.97
C ASN A 298 21.77 -18.71 -3.61
N GLN A 299 21.08 -19.52 -2.85
CA GLN A 299 19.68 -19.28 -2.44
C GLN A 299 19.52 -18.01 -1.59
N SER A 300 20.49 -17.65 -0.77
CA SER A 300 20.46 -16.43 0.04
C SER A 300 20.46 -15.18 -0.84
N ARG A 301 21.31 -15.14 -1.87
CA ARG A 301 21.35 -14.02 -2.84
C ARG A 301 20.08 -13.95 -3.69
N LYS A 302 19.53 -15.11 -4.12
CA LYS A 302 18.22 -15.12 -4.81
C LYS A 302 17.11 -14.56 -3.94
N LYS A 303 17.04 -14.99 -2.67
CA LYS A 303 16.08 -14.45 -1.71
C LYS A 303 16.24 -12.93 -1.53
N GLN A 304 17.47 -12.45 -1.37
CA GLN A 304 17.74 -11.02 -1.26
C GLN A 304 17.30 -10.26 -2.52
N PHE A 305 17.64 -10.76 -3.72
CA PHE A 305 17.25 -10.13 -4.98
C PHE A 305 15.75 -10.00 -5.12
N TYR A 306 14.99 -11.10 -4.96
CA TYR A 306 13.54 -11.06 -5.08
C TYR A 306 12.86 -10.26 -3.97
N THR A 307 13.45 -10.19 -2.77
CA THR A 307 12.95 -9.32 -1.71
C THR A 307 13.12 -7.84 -2.07
N HIS A 308 14.27 -7.44 -2.64
CA HIS A 308 14.45 -6.05 -3.08
C HIS A 308 13.57 -5.70 -4.28
N LEU A 309 13.39 -6.62 -5.24
CA LEU A 309 12.45 -6.43 -6.34
C LEU A 309 11.01 -6.28 -5.82
N TYR A 310 10.60 -7.11 -4.86
CA TYR A 310 9.31 -6.98 -4.16
C TYR A 310 9.16 -5.59 -3.51
N HIS A 311 10.18 -5.08 -2.80
CA HIS A 311 10.12 -3.74 -2.21
C HIS A 311 9.90 -2.65 -3.25
N ALA A 312 10.48 -2.76 -4.43
CA ALA A 312 10.31 -1.80 -5.51
C ALA A 312 8.88 -1.80 -6.11
N LEU A 313 8.10 -2.87 -5.91
CA LEU A 313 6.77 -3.07 -6.48
C LEU A 313 5.63 -2.94 -5.45
N ILE A 314 5.93 -2.57 -4.20
CA ILE A 314 4.90 -2.32 -3.17
C ILE A 314 4.20 -0.98 -3.42
N HIS A 315 4.95 0.05 -3.75
CA HIS A 315 4.50 1.44 -3.95
C HIS A 315 4.89 1.96 -5.33
N PRO A 316 4.18 2.99 -5.82
CA PRO A 316 2.98 3.66 -5.30
C PRO A 316 1.78 2.72 -5.13
N SER A 317 0.85 3.10 -4.25
CA SER A 317 -0.34 2.30 -3.93
C SER A 317 -1.57 2.78 -4.68
N LEU A 318 -2.44 1.85 -5.05
CA LEU A 318 -3.72 2.15 -5.67
C LEU A 318 -4.58 3.03 -4.75
N ALA A 319 -5.16 4.07 -5.34
CA ALA A 319 -6.08 5.01 -4.67
C ALA A 319 -7.49 4.95 -5.25
N SER A 320 -7.66 4.49 -6.49
CA SER A 320 -8.98 4.40 -7.11
C SER A 320 -9.73 3.13 -6.71
N ASP A 321 -11.01 3.28 -6.49
CA ASP A 321 -11.96 2.21 -6.22
C ASP A 321 -12.25 1.37 -7.48
N ALA A 322 -12.93 0.25 -7.31
CA ALA A 322 -13.26 -0.67 -8.41
C ALA A 322 -14.15 -0.03 -9.48
N ASN A 323 -14.95 0.96 -9.12
CA ASN A 323 -15.80 1.74 -10.03
C ASN A 323 -15.04 2.89 -10.74
N GLY A 324 -13.73 3.07 -10.44
CA GLY A 324 -12.86 4.11 -10.99
C GLY A 324 -12.93 5.46 -10.26
N GLU A 325 -13.67 5.56 -9.17
CA GLU A 325 -13.71 6.77 -8.33
C GLU A 325 -12.47 6.87 -7.43
N TYR A 326 -12.05 8.11 -7.16
CA TYR A 326 -10.94 8.41 -6.24
C TYR A 326 -11.08 9.82 -5.65
N MET A 327 -10.44 10.06 -4.53
CA MET A 327 -10.37 11.39 -3.90
C MET A 327 -9.23 12.20 -4.52
N GLY A 328 -9.57 13.33 -5.13
CA GLY A 328 -8.60 14.23 -5.75
C GLY A 328 -7.86 15.11 -4.76
N ALA A 329 -6.79 15.77 -5.22
CA ALA A 329 -6.04 16.76 -4.45
C ALA A 329 -6.87 18.03 -4.13
N ASP A 330 -7.97 18.26 -4.81
CA ASP A 330 -8.96 19.31 -4.55
C ASP A 330 -10.05 18.90 -3.56
N GLU A 331 -9.89 17.79 -2.87
CA GLU A 331 -10.85 17.20 -1.94
C GLU A 331 -12.22 16.87 -2.57
N ARG A 332 -12.24 16.64 -3.89
CA ARG A 332 -13.46 16.24 -4.62
C ARG A 332 -13.32 14.81 -5.12
N ILE A 333 -14.45 14.15 -5.29
CA ILE A 333 -14.52 12.84 -5.90
C ILE A 333 -14.40 13.00 -7.41
N HIS A 334 -13.43 12.32 -7.98
CA HIS A 334 -13.21 12.21 -9.41
C HIS A 334 -13.44 10.78 -9.88
N LYS A 335 -13.57 10.61 -11.20
CA LYS A 335 -13.65 9.30 -11.84
C LYS A 335 -12.71 9.26 -13.04
N SER A 336 -11.83 8.28 -13.03
CA SER A 336 -10.86 8.07 -14.11
C SER A 336 -11.08 6.74 -14.82
N ARG A 337 -10.61 6.68 -16.07
CA ARG A 337 -10.49 5.43 -16.83
C ARG A 337 -9.18 4.71 -16.55
N SER A 338 -8.12 5.45 -16.26
CA SER A 338 -6.85 4.93 -15.78
C SER A 338 -6.94 4.66 -14.28
N ARG A 339 -6.11 3.75 -13.78
CA ARG A 339 -5.95 3.56 -12.33
C ARG A 339 -5.30 4.77 -11.72
N GLN A 340 -5.79 5.20 -10.57
CA GLN A 340 -5.19 6.29 -9.83
C GLN A 340 -4.37 5.75 -8.67
N TYR A 341 -3.15 6.25 -8.54
CA TYR A 341 -2.19 5.86 -7.52
C TYR A 341 -1.89 7.01 -6.57
N THR A 342 -1.36 6.68 -5.41
CA THR A 342 -0.93 7.59 -4.36
C THR A 342 0.26 7.03 -3.59
N GLY A 343 0.73 7.78 -2.58
CA GLY A 343 1.89 7.38 -1.80
C GLY A 343 3.17 7.65 -2.60
N PHE A 344 3.34 8.88 -3.05
CA PHE A 344 4.44 9.27 -3.91
C PHE A 344 5.62 9.82 -3.09
N SER A 345 6.63 8.98 -2.87
CA SER A 345 7.92 9.34 -2.30
C SER A 345 8.86 9.83 -3.41
N ASN A 346 8.48 10.91 -4.10
CA ASN A 346 9.06 11.28 -5.38
C ASN A 346 10.57 11.56 -5.33
N TRP A 347 11.02 12.23 -4.28
CA TRP A 347 12.45 12.53 -4.09
C TRP A 347 13.32 11.26 -3.97
N ASP A 348 12.74 10.17 -3.43
CA ASP A 348 13.42 8.89 -3.30
C ASP A 348 13.36 8.06 -4.57
N THR A 349 12.20 8.06 -5.25
CA THR A 349 11.85 7.09 -6.30
C THR A 349 12.29 7.48 -7.70
N TYR A 350 12.53 8.77 -7.99
CA TYR A 350 12.96 9.21 -9.32
C TYR A 350 14.35 8.69 -9.71
N ARG A 351 15.16 8.32 -8.73
CA ARG A 351 16.56 7.94 -8.94
C ARG A 351 16.75 6.60 -9.67
N THR A 352 15.86 5.63 -9.45
CA THR A 352 15.97 4.33 -10.14
C THR A 352 14.64 3.57 -10.23
N GLN A 353 13.74 3.70 -9.24
CA GLN A 353 12.50 2.92 -9.20
C GLN A 353 11.59 3.24 -10.39
N THR A 354 11.44 4.50 -10.75
CA THR A 354 10.59 4.93 -11.88
C THR A 354 11.01 4.27 -13.19
N GLN A 355 12.31 4.23 -13.47
CA GLN A 355 12.86 3.59 -14.66
C GLN A 355 12.62 2.08 -14.65
N LEU A 356 12.81 1.44 -13.49
CA LEU A 356 12.52 0.03 -13.33
C LEU A 356 11.04 -0.29 -13.59
N LEU A 357 10.12 0.49 -13.01
CA LEU A 357 8.68 0.33 -13.24
C LEU A 357 8.31 0.52 -14.72
N ALA A 358 8.83 1.56 -15.37
CA ALA A 358 8.56 1.81 -16.78
C ALA A 358 9.00 0.66 -17.69
N MET A 359 10.09 -0.03 -17.34
CA MET A 359 10.57 -1.20 -18.08
C MET A 359 9.76 -2.47 -17.80
N LEU A 360 9.42 -2.71 -16.52
CA LEU A 360 8.80 -3.98 -16.10
C LEU A 360 7.27 -3.93 -16.15
N GLU A 361 6.68 -2.77 -15.81
CA GLU A 361 5.24 -2.56 -15.64
C GLU A 361 4.78 -1.30 -16.40
N PRO A 362 4.97 -1.22 -17.75
CA PRO A 362 4.76 0.02 -18.49
C PRO A 362 3.35 0.61 -18.36
N ASP A 363 2.31 -0.23 -18.27
CA ASP A 363 0.94 0.24 -18.09
C ASP A 363 0.73 0.83 -16.68
N VAL A 364 1.27 0.18 -15.66
CA VAL A 364 1.23 0.69 -14.27
C VAL A 364 2.02 1.99 -14.14
N ALA A 365 3.20 2.05 -14.74
CA ALA A 365 4.04 3.26 -14.73
C ALA A 365 3.36 4.43 -15.45
N ALA A 366 2.68 4.18 -16.56
CA ALA A 366 1.89 5.19 -17.28
C ALA A 366 0.71 5.70 -16.44
N ASP A 367 -0.03 4.82 -15.76
CA ASP A 367 -1.11 5.19 -14.86
C ASP A 367 -0.59 5.97 -13.64
N ILE A 368 0.61 5.65 -13.12
CA ILE A 368 1.29 6.41 -12.07
C ILE A 368 1.65 7.81 -12.57
N ALA A 369 2.21 7.95 -13.77
CA ALA A 369 2.50 9.26 -14.38
C ALA A 369 1.22 10.09 -14.58
N GLN A 370 0.14 9.47 -15.07
CA GLN A 370 -1.15 10.14 -15.18
C GLN A 370 -1.68 10.58 -13.82
N SER A 371 -1.51 9.78 -12.78
CA SER A 371 -1.91 10.13 -11.42
C SER A 371 -1.17 11.36 -10.88
N HIS A 372 0.12 11.52 -11.21
CA HIS A 372 0.87 12.74 -10.87
C HIS A 372 0.31 13.96 -11.59
N ILE A 373 -0.02 13.82 -12.89
CA ILE A 373 -0.60 14.89 -13.71
C ILE A 373 -1.95 15.32 -13.16
N ASP A 374 -2.84 14.35 -12.90
CA ASP A 374 -4.17 14.61 -12.36
C ASP A 374 -4.08 15.28 -10.98
N PHE A 375 -3.19 14.79 -10.11
CA PHE A 375 -2.93 15.39 -8.80
C PHE A 375 -2.46 16.85 -8.92
N ALA A 376 -1.54 17.12 -9.83
CA ALA A 376 -1.01 18.47 -10.05
C ALA A 376 -2.10 19.43 -10.55
N VAL A 377 -2.91 19.00 -11.53
CA VAL A 377 -4.02 19.81 -12.07
C VAL A 377 -5.03 20.14 -10.97
N GLN A 378 -5.42 19.15 -10.17
CA GLN A 378 -6.36 19.32 -9.05
C GLN A 378 -5.74 20.12 -7.90
N GLY A 379 -4.43 20.00 -7.67
CA GLY A 379 -3.71 20.64 -6.58
C GLY A 379 -3.34 22.10 -6.82
N GLY A 380 -3.56 22.65 -8.02
CA GLY A 380 -3.23 24.07 -8.33
C GLY A 380 -2.38 24.29 -9.57
N GLY A 381 -2.10 23.26 -10.35
CA GLY A 381 -1.47 23.32 -11.68
C GLY A 381 0.04 23.15 -11.69
N SER A 382 0.68 22.73 -10.61
CA SER A 382 2.08 22.32 -10.57
C SER A 382 2.29 21.05 -9.73
N PHE A 383 3.41 20.36 -9.95
CA PHE A 383 3.65 19.04 -9.38
C PHE A 383 3.90 19.05 -7.87
N PRO A 384 3.45 17.95 -7.16
CA PRO A 384 3.80 17.72 -5.77
C PRO A 384 5.23 17.20 -5.62
N ARG A 385 5.79 17.29 -4.41
CA ARG A 385 7.08 16.70 -4.05
C ARG A 385 6.95 15.33 -3.35
N TRP A 386 5.99 15.22 -2.43
CA TRP A 386 5.79 14.03 -1.63
C TRP A 386 4.34 13.90 -1.18
N VAL A 387 3.65 12.81 -1.54
CA VAL A 387 2.20 12.68 -1.37
C VAL A 387 1.83 11.54 -0.43
N VAL A 388 0.95 11.81 0.52
CA VAL A 388 0.23 10.80 1.32
C VAL A 388 -1.26 10.91 1.05
N ALA A 389 -1.88 9.82 0.62
CA ALA A 389 -3.27 9.79 0.16
C ALA A 389 -3.54 10.89 -0.88
N ASN A 390 -4.40 11.85 -0.60
CA ASN A 390 -4.70 12.98 -1.49
C ASN A 390 -4.04 14.32 -1.05
N TRP A 391 -2.94 14.24 -0.27
CA TRP A 391 -2.28 15.43 0.29
C TRP A 391 -0.81 15.52 -0.07
N GLU A 392 -0.41 16.68 -0.59
CA GLU A 392 0.99 17.10 -0.66
C GLU A 392 1.50 17.39 0.76
N THR A 393 2.65 16.85 1.11
CA THR A 393 3.22 16.97 2.46
C THR A 393 4.20 18.13 2.62
N GLY A 394 4.72 18.68 1.52
CA GLY A 394 5.78 19.70 1.52
C GLY A 394 7.15 19.18 1.95
N ILE A 395 7.29 17.87 2.14
CA ILE A 395 8.53 17.24 2.57
C ILE A 395 9.51 17.08 1.40
N MET A 396 10.81 17.05 1.71
CA MET A 396 11.93 16.96 0.78
C MET A 396 12.06 18.19 -0.12
N GLU A 397 12.98 18.13 -1.08
CA GLU A 397 13.42 19.24 -1.91
C GLU A 397 13.26 18.89 -3.40
N GLY A 398 13.57 19.88 -4.26
CA GLY A 398 13.60 19.69 -5.70
C GLY A 398 12.22 19.70 -6.36
N ASP A 399 12.21 19.25 -7.61
CA ASP A 399 11.01 19.03 -8.42
C ASP A 399 11.06 17.60 -9.00
N PRO A 400 10.99 16.59 -8.11
CA PRO A 400 11.21 15.19 -8.51
C PRO A 400 10.09 14.62 -9.38
N SER A 401 8.87 15.16 -9.29
CA SER A 401 7.75 14.69 -10.12
C SER A 401 7.95 14.96 -11.59
N SER A 402 8.54 16.09 -11.95
CA SER A 402 8.93 16.41 -13.33
C SER A 402 9.91 15.35 -13.88
N ILE A 403 10.87 14.94 -13.06
CA ILE A 403 11.84 13.89 -13.42
C ILE A 403 11.15 12.54 -13.56
N ILE A 404 10.23 12.20 -12.65
CA ILE A 404 9.45 10.94 -12.69
C ILE A 404 8.66 10.84 -13.99
N VAL A 405 7.86 11.83 -14.32
CA VAL A 405 7.01 11.82 -15.52
C VAL A 405 7.84 11.76 -16.79
N ALA A 406 8.94 12.52 -16.87
CA ALA A 406 9.87 12.48 -17.99
C ALA A 406 10.52 11.10 -18.14
N ASN A 407 11.05 10.53 -17.06
CA ASN A 407 11.67 9.21 -17.08
C ASN A 407 10.67 8.12 -17.44
N THR A 408 9.45 8.18 -16.93
CA THR A 408 8.39 7.22 -17.26
C THR A 408 8.21 7.12 -18.78
N TRP A 409 8.14 8.26 -19.47
CA TRP A 409 8.00 8.31 -20.91
C TRP A 409 9.25 7.84 -21.66
N ILE A 410 10.42 8.31 -21.24
CA ILE A 410 11.72 7.99 -21.88
C ILE A 410 12.02 6.49 -21.78
N TRP A 411 11.66 5.84 -20.68
CA TRP A 411 11.89 4.41 -20.44
C TRP A 411 10.78 3.50 -20.97
N GLY A 412 9.81 4.05 -21.72
CA GLY A 412 8.91 3.27 -22.55
C GLY A 412 7.43 3.26 -22.15
N ALA A 413 7.07 3.75 -20.98
CA ALA A 413 5.68 3.86 -20.54
C ALA A 413 5.07 5.17 -21.04
N LYS A 414 4.33 5.14 -22.16
CA LYS A 414 3.96 6.34 -22.94
C LYS A 414 2.46 6.68 -22.92
N ASN A 415 1.63 5.88 -22.27
CA ASN A 415 0.16 6.03 -22.34
C ASN A 415 -0.38 6.98 -21.24
N PHE A 416 0.01 8.26 -21.32
CA PHE A 416 -0.50 9.31 -20.46
C PHE A 416 -0.52 10.67 -21.19
N ASP A 417 -1.17 11.69 -20.61
CA ASP A 417 -1.35 13.02 -21.21
C ASP A 417 -0.06 13.85 -21.17
N THR A 418 0.73 13.76 -22.26
CA THR A 418 2.00 14.49 -22.39
C THR A 418 1.82 15.98 -22.56
N GLN A 419 0.69 16.44 -23.11
CA GLN A 419 0.44 17.88 -23.31
C GLN A 419 0.15 18.57 -21.98
N THR A 420 -0.70 17.98 -21.14
CA THR A 420 -0.92 18.52 -19.79
C THR A 420 0.34 18.38 -18.94
N ALA A 421 1.09 17.28 -19.08
CA ALA A 421 2.34 17.08 -18.35
C ALA A 421 3.33 18.24 -18.55
N ILE A 422 3.62 18.62 -19.80
CA ILE A 422 4.59 19.70 -20.06
C ILE A 422 4.09 21.05 -19.54
N GLN A 423 2.78 21.34 -19.59
CA GLN A 423 2.21 22.56 -19.04
C GLN A 423 2.41 22.66 -17.52
N VAL A 424 2.18 21.54 -16.81
CA VAL A 424 2.38 21.44 -15.37
C VAL A 424 3.86 21.59 -15.00
N MET A 425 4.76 20.91 -15.72
CA MET A 425 6.21 21.00 -15.56
C MET A 425 6.70 22.45 -15.71
N ARG A 426 6.34 23.10 -16.81
CA ARG A 426 6.74 24.49 -17.09
C ARG A 426 6.22 25.46 -16.03
N ARG A 427 4.95 25.29 -15.62
CA ARG A 427 4.39 26.14 -14.57
C ARG A 427 5.20 26.04 -13.28
N GLY A 428 5.60 24.85 -12.85
CA GLY A 428 6.45 24.66 -11.68
C GLY A 428 7.86 25.24 -11.83
N ALA A 429 8.43 25.16 -13.04
CA ALA A 429 9.80 25.59 -13.33
C ALA A 429 9.94 27.09 -13.63
N GLU A 430 8.91 27.71 -14.22
CA GLU A 430 9.00 29.09 -14.75
C GLU A 430 8.24 30.10 -13.91
N VAL A 431 7.25 29.68 -13.10
CA VAL A 431 6.36 30.60 -12.37
C VAL A 431 6.69 30.59 -10.88
N PRO A 432 7.35 31.63 -10.36
CA PRO A 432 7.60 31.79 -8.93
C PRO A 432 6.30 31.72 -8.11
N GLY A 433 6.33 31.00 -7.00
CA GLY A 433 5.16 30.83 -6.15
C GLY A 433 4.12 29.83 -6.67
N ALA A 434 4.40 29.13 -7.80
CA ALA A 434 3.54 28.03 -8.28
C ALA A 434 3.42 26.95 -7.22
N ARG A 435 2.19 26.50 -6.95
CA ARG A 435 1.87 25.62 -5.82
C ARG A 435 1.16 24.34 -6.25
N CYS A 436 1.41 23.29 -5.48
CA CYS A 436 0.54 22.14 -5.38
C CYS A 436 -0.07 22.14 -3.97
N GLN A 437 -1.38 22.31 -3.87
CA GLN A 437 -2.08 22.57 -2.61
C GLN A 437 -1.40 23.71 -1.80
N ASN A 438 -0.96 23.42 -0.58
CA ASN A 438 -0.42 24.44 0.32
C ASN A 438 1.08 24.75 0.11
N TYR A 439 1.79 24.01 -0.75
CA TYR A 439 3.24 24.07 -0.85
C TYR A 439 3.71 24.55 -2.23
N GLU A 440 4.73 25.38 -2.24
CA GLU A 440 5.40 25.75 -3.49
C GLU A 440 6.10 24.52 -4.08
N THR A 441 5.95 24.32 -5.39
CA THR A 441 6.65 23.25 -6.10
C THR A 441 8.17 23.47 -6.04
N ARG A 442 8.62 24.72 -6.29
CA ARG A 442 10.03 25.11 -6.21
C ARG A 442 10.20 26.32 -5.26
N PRO A 443 10.30 26.09 -3.93
CA PRO A 443 10.56 27.17 -2.99
C PRO A 443 11.85 27.92 -3.34
N GLY A 444 11.78 29.26 -3.29
CA GLY A 444 12.93 30.13 -3.60
C GLY A 444 13.19 30.37 -5.10
N LEU A 445 12.34 29.87 -5.99
CA LEU A 445 12.51 30.03 -7.44
C LEU A 445 12.65 31.54 -7.85
N GLN A 446 11.90 32.45 -7.21
CA GLN A 446 12.00 33.88 -7.47
C GLN A 446 13.45 34.40 -7.30
N VAL A 447 14.07 34.08 -6.16
CA VAL A 447 15.44 34.49 -5.85
C VAL A 447 16.43 33.85 -6.82
N TYR A 448 16.23 32.57 -7.17
CA TYR A 448 17.08 31.90 -8.15
C TYR A 448 17.03 32.57 -9.53
N LEU A 449 15.87 32.90 -10.03
CA LEU A 449 15.71 33.59 -11.33
C LEU A 449 16.30 35.00 -11.34
N GLU A 450 16.23 35.71 -10.23
CA GLU A 450 16.75 37.10 -10.12
C GLU A 450 18.28 37.17 -9.92
N THR A 451 18.83 36.21 -9.16
CA THR A 451 20.23 36.33 -8.69
C THR A 451 21.12 35.17 -9.18
N GLY A 452 20.57 34.07 -9.67
CA GLY A 452 21.30 32.84 -9.96
C GLY A 452 21.81 32.13 -8.71
N ASN A 453 21.43 32.54 -7.50
CA ASN A 453 21.92 32.00 -6.24
C ASN A 453 20.83 31.19 -5.52
N MET A 454 21.21 30.04 -5.05
CA MET A 454 20.39 29.13 -4.24
C MET A 454 21.31 28.20 -3.44
N ASP A 455 20.78 27.54 -2.40
CA ASP A 455 21.51 26.47 -1.76
C ASP A 455 21.92 25.41 -2.78
N ALA A 456 23.18 24.99 -2.72
CA ALA A 456 23.76 24.12 -3.74
C ALA A 456 22.98 22.79 -3.93
N SER A 457 22.45 22.20 -2.85
CA SER A 457 21.65 20.98 -2.92
C SER A 457 20.35 21.19 -3.71
N VAL A 458 19.62 22.26 -3.39
CA VAL A 458 18.35 22.61 -4.05
C VAL A 458 18.58 22.97 -5.52
N GLN A 459 19.66 23.72 -5.80
CA GLN A 459 20.03 24.10 -7.18
C GLN A 459 20.29 22.88 -8.05
N LEU A 460 21.03 21.89 -7.55
CA LEU A 460 21.32 20.64 -8.28
C LEU A 460 20.04 19.83 -8.56
N GLU A 461 19.10 19.81 -7.62
CA GLU A 461 17.80 19.16 -7.84
C GLU A 461 16.98 19.88 -8.92
N TYR A 462 16.94 21.23 -8.92
CA TYR A 462 16.22 22.00 -9.97
C TYR A 462 16.87 21.83 -11.34
N MET A 463 18.21 21.88 -11.43
CA MET A 463 18.93 21.64 -12.69
C MET A 463 18.65 20.23 -13.25
N SER A 464 18.54 19.23 -12.38
CA SER A 464 18.17 17.87 -12.78
C SER A 464 16.75 17.81 -13.33
N ALA A 465 15.82 18.54 -12.71
CA ALA A 465 14.44 18.63 -13.17
C ALA A 465 14.34 19.40 -14.49
N ASP A 466 15.07 20.53 -14.66
CA ASP A 466 15.10 21.31 -15.89
C ASP A 466 15.64 20.49 -17.06
N PHE A 467 16.71 19.73 -16.84
CA PHE A 467 17.21 18.78 -17.85
C PHE A 467 16.15 17.73 -18.23
N ALA A 468 15.43 17.17 -17.26
CA ALA A 468 14.37 16.21 -17.51
C ALA A 468 13.19 16.82 -18.30
N ILE A 469 12.78 18.04 -17.98
CA ILE A 469 11.74 18.81 -18.69
C ILE A 469 12.16 19.03 -20.15
N SER A 470 13.38 19.53 -20.37
CA SER A 470 13.92 19.74 -21.71
C SER A 470 13.97 18.44 -22.54
N ARG A 471 14.42 17.36 -21.93
CA ARG A 471 14.43 16.03 -22.60
C ARG A 471 13.02 15.53 -22.91
N PHE A 472 12.07 15.74 -22.01
CA PHE A 472 10.67 15.37 -22.23
C PHE A 472 10.03 16.19 -23.36
N ALA A 473 10.24 17.51 -23.38
CA ALA A 473 9.77 18.38 -24.45
C ALA A 473 10.30 17.95 -25.82
N HIS A 474 11.61 17.69 -25.91
CA HIS A 474 12.26 17.23 -27.12
C HIS A 474 11.75 15.86 -27.56
N ASP A 475 11.81 14.86 -26.67
CA ASP A 475 11.62 13.45 -27.04
C ASP A 475 10.13 13.05 -27.14
N ALA A 476 9.25 13.65 -26.31
CA ALA A 476 7.82 13.33 -26.30
C ALA A 476 7.00 14.24 -27.23
N LEU A 477 7.38 15.50 -27.37
CA LEU A 477 6.59 16.51 -28.07
C LEU A 477 7.25 17.05 -29.35
N GLY A 478 8.53 16.73 -29.58
CA GLY A 478 9.30 17.25 -30.71
C GLY A 478 9.67 18.73 -30.59
N ASP A 479 9.47 19.32 -29.41
CA ASP A 479 9.86 20.69 -29.08
C ASP A 479 11.38 20.77 -28.89
N ARG A 480 12.04 21.60 -29.70
CA ARG A 480 13.50 21.77 -29.69
C ARG A 480 13.93 23.12 -29.15
N GLU A 481 12.97 23.99 -28.81
CA GLU A 481 13.24 25.32 -28.32
C GLU A 481 13.20 25.41 -26.78
N LEU A 482 12.56 24.46 -26.13
CA LEU A 482 12.49 24.29 -24.69
C LEU A 482 13.63 23.39 -24.22
#